data_9c13bf0e8d418e4a7d0e39addd292950
#
_entry.id   9c13bf0e8d418e4a7d0e39addd292950
#
_cell.length_a   1.000
_cell.length_b   1.000
_cell.length_c   1.000
_cell.angle_alpha   90.00
_cell.angle_beta   90.00
_cell.angle_gamma   90.00
#
_symmetry.space_group_name_H-M   'P 1'
#
loop_
_entity.id
_entity.type
_entity.pdbx_description
1 polymer ?
#
loop_
_entity_poly.entity_id
_entity_poly.type
_entity_poly.pdbx_seq_one_letter_code
_entity_poly.pdbx_strand_id
1 'polypeptide(L)'
;VKMTWILGFLLLSIALGLPDLAIGQQIASGSEADVDVTPDVVYGRKDGMALTFDVFRPSNAHGGAVLYMVSGGWVSRWTPPEWLIAWSFGGLLEKGLTVLAVRHGSAPRYKVPEAEADVRRALRYIRLHSEELGIDEDRLGVFGGSAGGHLSLMLGLGSDDGVMGSNDEILRTAARVAAVVAYYPPVDLRAIVGPSERFPALDFAEEKAASISPILFASPDDPPTLLIHGDADMLVNMENSKVMFEALQGEGVESELIIIPGGDHGFRLPADRERAQQAMVEWFDRHLRR
;
A
#
# COMPACT_ATOMS: atom_id res chain seq x y z
N VAL A 1 57.15 -49.55 -17.24
CA VAL A 1 57.74 -48.30 -16.80
C VAL A 1 56.63 -47.28 -16.69
N LYS A 2 56.19 -47.02 -15.44
CA LYS A 2 55.21 -46.02 -15.15
C LYS A 2 55.89 -44.75 -14.70
N MET A 3 55.69 -43.67 -15.37
CA MET A 3 56.22 -42.36 -15.01
C MET A 3 55.10 -41.48 -14.47
N THR A 4 55.11 -41.22 -13.15
CA THR A 4 54.24 -40.42 -12.39
C THR A 4 54.66 -38.93 -12.46
N TRP A 5 53.82 -38.04 -12.98
CA TRP A 5 54.04 -36.59 -12.91
C TRP A 5 53.24 -36.02 -11.74
N ILE A 6 53.97 -35.50 -10.76
CA ILE A 6 53.45 -34.74 -9.66
C ILE A 6 53.42 -33.27 -10.13
N LEU A 7 52.22 -32.72 -10.34
CA LEU A 7 52.03 -31.28 -10.51
C LEU A 7 51.74 -30.67 -9.13
N GLY A 8 52.72 -29.92 -8.63
CA GLY A 8 52.52 -29.09 -7.45
C GLY A 8 51.65 -27.88 -7.79
N PHE A 9 50.52 -27.75 -7.14
CA PHE A 9 49.72 -26.51 -7.14
C PHE A 9 50.29 -25.56 -6.11
N LEU A 10 50.89 -24.48 -6.58
CA LEU A 10 51.29 -23.33 -5.76
C LEU A 10 50.02 -22.51 -5.46
N LEU A 11 49.50 -22.58 -4.23
CA LEU A 11 48.44 -21.70 -3.74
C LEU A 11 49.02 -20.31 -3.48
N LEU A 12 48.77 -19.39 -4.41
CA LEU A 12 49.05 -17.97 -4.24
C LEU A 12 47.84 -17.35 -3.49
N SER A 13 47.99 -17.16 -2.20
CA SER A 13 47.01 -16.46 -1.35
C SER A 13 47.07 -14.98 -1.67
N ILE A 14 46.18 -14.51 -2.55
CA ILE A 14 45.91 -13.09 -2.71
C ILE A 14 44.95 -12.69 -1.60
N ALA A 15 45.46 -12.06 -0.57
CA ALA A 15 44.67 -11.35 0.43
C ALA A 15 44.06 -10.09 -0.23
N LEU A 16 42.88 -10.24 -0.81
CA LEU A 16 42.00 -9.11 -1.13
C LEU A 16 41.42 -8.60 0.17
N GLY A 17 41.94 -7.45 0.65
CA GLY A 17 41.34 -6.69 1.73
C GLY A 17 39.92 -6.33 1.37
N LEU A 18 38.96 -6.99 2.02
CA LEU A 18 37.57 -6.55 2.02
C LEU A 18 37.53 -5.23 2.79
N PRO A 19 36.95 -4.15 2.21
CA PRO A 19 36.69 -2.98 3.01
C PRO A 19 35.67 -3.37 4.08
N ASP A 20 35.97 -3.02 5.32
CA ASP A 20 35.07 -3.12 6.47
C ASP A 20 33.69 -2.56 6.07
N LEU A 21 32.71 -3.44 6.01
CA LEU A 21 31.30 -3.09 5.95
C LEU A 21 30.85 -2.56 7.32
N ALA A 22 31.42 -1.46 7.74
CA ALA A 22 30.84 -0.58 8.77
C ALA A 22 29.79 0.32 8.12
N ILE A 23 28.79 -0.28 7.42
CA ILE A 23 27.54 0.38 7.02
C ILE A 23 26.46 -0.06 7.99
N GLY A 24 26.67 0.24 9.24
CA GLY A 24 25.73 -0.15 10.30
C GLY A 24 25.78 0.79 11.47
N GLN A 25 25.84 2.12 11.28
CA GLN A 25 25.56 3.08 12.36
C GLN A 25 25.63 4.52 11.82
N GLN A 26 24.57 4.89 11.10
CA GLN A 26 24.05 6.27 11.05
C GLN A 26 22.59 6.22 10.63
N ILE A 27 21.75 5.50 11.40
CA ILE A 27 20.34 5.83 11.49
C ILE A 27 20.32 7.04 12.41
N ALA A 28 19.97 8.18 11.85
CA ALA A 28 19.84 9.44 12.57
C ALA A 28 19.01 9.21 13.84
N SER A 29 19.50 9.67 14.99
CA SER A 29 18.79 9.76 16.24
C SER A 29 17.75 10.90 16.17
N GLY A 30 16.71 10.72 15.35
CA GLY A 30 15.40 11.30 15.59
C GLY A 30 14.77 10.47 16.71
N SER A 31 14.09 11.07 17.65
CA SER A 31 13.37 10.37 18.71
C SER A 31 12.48 9.30 18.06
N GLU A 32 12.88 8.02 18.17
CA GLU A 32 11.99 6.92 17.80
C GLU A 32 10.75 7.08 18.67
N ALA A 33 9.63 7.49 18.06
CA ALA A 33 8.36 7.40 18.73
C ALA A 33 8.24 5.93 19.16
N ASP A 34 8.03 5.70 20.46
CA ASP A 34 7.81 4.36 20.99
C ASP A 34 6.56 3.80 20.26
N VAL A 35 6.75 2.80 19.40
CA VAL A 35 5.72 2.24 18.54
C VAL A 35 5.39 0.84 19.03
N ASP A 36 4.17 0.67 19.52
CA ASP A 36 3.62 -0.66 19.81
C ASP A 36 3.17 -1.34 18.52
N VAL A 37 3.65 -2.56 18.28
CA VAL A 37 3.31 -3.34 17.10
C VAL A 37 2.51 -4.57 17.51
N THR A 38 1.22 -4.60 17.12
CA THR A 38 0.37 -5.78 17.25
C THR A 38 0.30 -6.52 15.91
N PRO A 39 0.99 -7.66 15.77
CA PRO A 39 1.00 -8.40 14.50
C PRO A 39 -0.25 -9.26 14.32
N ASP A 40 -0.56 -9.60 13.06
CA ASP A 40 -1.47 -10.66 12.64
C ASP A 40 -2.89 -10.60 13.23
N VAL A 41 -3.47 -9.39 13.34
CA VAL A 41 -4.89 -9.24 13.67
C VAL A 41 -5.74 -9.85 12.54
N VAL A 42 -6.52 -10.87 12.87
CA VAL A 42 -7.30 -11.64 11.88
C VAL A 42 -8.62 -10.93 11.59
N TYR A 43 -8.80 -10.44 10.36
CA TYR A 43 -10.04 -9.82 9.91
C TYR A 43 -10.93 -10.75 9.08
N GLY A 44 -10.41 -11.89 8.67
CA GLY A 44 -11.14 -12.87 7.86
C GLY A 44 -10.40 -14.18 7.71
N ARG A 45 -11.10 -15.15 7.11
CA ARG A 45 -10.54 -16.46 6.74
C ARG A 45 -10.98 -16.82 5.33
N LYS A 46 -10.07 -17.37 4.53
CA LYS A 46 -10.30 -17.71 3.14
C LYS A 46 -9.50 -18.96 2.77
N ASP A 47 -10.15 -20.00 2.30
CA ASP A 47 -9.51 -21.24 1.84
C ASP A 47 -8.47 -21.82 2.82
N GLY A 48 -8.79 -21.78 4.12
CA GLY A 48 -7.89 -22.26 5.18
C GLY A 48 -6.81 -21.30 5.61
N MET A 49 -6.71 -20.10 5.00
CA MET A 49 -5.79 -19.05 5.41
C MET A 49 -6.46 -18.02 6.31
N ALA A 50 -5.69 -17.41 7.22
CA ALA A 50 -6.08 -16.18 7.87
C ALA A 50 -5.74 -14.99 6.96
N LEU A 51 -6.67 -14.03 6.88
CA LEU A 51 -6.44 -12.71 6.31
C LEU A 51 -6.16 -11.76 7.47
N THR A 52 -5.01 -11.08 7.44
CA THR A 52 -4.51 -10.35 8.60
C THR A 52 -4.05 -8.94 8.24
N PHE A 53 -4.00 -8.09 9.27
CA PHE A 53 -3.25 -6.84 9.24
C PHE A 53 -2.39 -6.70 10.50
N ASP A 54 -1.34 -5.89 10.43
CA ASP A 54 -0.55 -5.49 11.59
C ASP A 54 -0.92 -4.07 12.00
N VAL A 55 -0.94 -3.78 13.30
CA VAL A 55 -1.22 -2.46 13.86
C VAL A 55 0.08 -1.86 14.38
N PHE A 56 0.41 -0.66 13.91
CA PHE A 56 1.53 0.15 14.37
C PHE A 56 0.98 1.37 15.10
N ARG A 57 1.04 1.36 16.43
CA ARG A 57 0.49 2.41 17.26
C ARG A 57 1.59 3.23 17.92
N PRO A 58 1.72 4.52 17.60
CA PRO A 58 2.68 5.39 18.27
C PRO A 58 2.17 5.76 19.68
N SER A 59 3.07 6.02 20.61
CA SER A 59 2.74 6.42 21.99
C SER A 59 1.92 7.72 22.08
N ASN A 60 1.99 8.58 21.06
CA ASN A 60 1.24 9.84 20.93
C ASN A 60 -0.02 9.69 20.07
N ALA A 61 -0.55 8.47 19.88
CA ALA A 61 -1.71 8.23 19.04
C ALA A 61 -2.92 9.09 19.44
N HIS A 62 -3.57 9.72 18.45
CA HIS A 62 -4.68 10.65 18.67
C HIS A 62 -6.02 10.17 18.06
N GLY A 63 -6.09 8.90 17.68
CA GLY A 63 -7.26 8.23 17.12
C GLY A 63 -7.36 8.27 15.59
N GLY A 64 -6.69 9.17 14.89
CA GLY A 64 -6.58 9.08 13.42
C GLY A 64 -5.77 7.86 13.00
N ALA A 65 -6.17 7.18 11.91
CA ALA A 65 -5.47 5.98 11.45
C ALA A 65 -5.41 5.90 9.93
N VAL A 66 -4.39 5.19 9.42
CA VAL A 66 -4.16 5.04 7.98
C VAL A 66 -3.94 3.57 7.63
N LEU A 67 -4.72 3.05 6.69
CA LEU A 67 -4.57 1.72 6.15
C LEU A 67 -3.51 1.73 5.03
N TYR A 68 -2.48 0.92 5.18
CA TYR A 68 -1.50 0.67 4.13
C TYR A 68 -1.85 -0.60 3.37
N MET A 69 -2.07 -0.49 2.07
CA MET A 69 -2.32 -1.64 1.20
C MET A 69 -1.02 -2.35 0.87
N VAL A 70 -0.72 -3.44 1.57
CA VAL A 70 0.46 -4.28 1.32
C VAL A 70 0.25 -5.05 0.02
N SER A 71 0.55 -4.42 -1.13
CA SER A 71 0.23 -4.99 -2.44
C SER A 71 1.19 -4.52 -3.53
N GLY A 72 1.96 -5.44 -4.12
CA GLY A 72 2.75 -5.22 -5.32
C GLY A 72 2.34 -6.20 -6.42
N GLY A 73 1.78 -5.71 -7.55
CA GLY A 73 1.19 -6.58 -8.58
C GLY A 73 0.06 -7.46 -8.06
N TRP A 74 -0.69 -6.99 -7.06
CA TRP A 74 -1.74 -7.71 -6.31
C TRP A 74 -1.22 -9.00 -5.64
N VAL A 75 0.04 -8.95 -5.22
CA VAL A 75 0.66 -9.93 -4.32
C VAL A 75 0.97 -9.24 -3.00
N SER A 76 0.42 -9.75 -1.93
CA SER A 76 0.66 -9.25 -0.57
C SER A 76 1.75 -10.09 0.09
N ARG A 77 2.77 -9.44 0.65
CA ARG A 77 3.91 -10.11 1.28
C ARG A 77 4.15 -9.54 2.66
N TRP A 78 4.47 -10.41 3.60
CA TRP A 78 4.94 -9.98 4.90
C TRP A 78 6.27 -9.23 4.76
N THR A 79 6.39 -8.13 5.49
CA THR A 79 7.60 -7.30 5.56
C THR A 79 7.92 -7.06 7.03
N PRO A 80 9.18 -7.16 7.47
CA PRO A 80 9.58 -6.86 8.83
C PRO A 80 9.07 -5.49 9.28
N PRO A 81 8.44 -5.38 10.47
CA PRO A 81 7.89 -4.13 10.98
C PRO A 81 8.86 -2.96 10.99
N GLU A 82 10.11 -3.19 11.39
CA GLU A 82 11.16 -2.18 11.43
C GLU A 82 11.46 -1.57 10.06
N TRP A 83 11.30 -2.34 8.99
CA TRP A 83 11.49 -1.85 7.62
C TRP A 83 10.32 -0.99 7.17
N LEU A 84 9.10 -1.38 7.51
CA LEU A 84 7.90 -0.59 7.22
C LEU A 84 7.95 0.76 7.95
N ILE A 85 8.36 0.78 9.22
CA ILE A 85 8.56 2.00 10.00
C ILE A 85 9.61 2.89 9.32
N ALA A 86 10.79 2.34 9.04
CA ALA A 86 11.90 3.11 8.48
C ALA A 86 11.62 3.67 7.07
N TRP A 87 10.87 2.93 6.23
CA TRP A 87 10.74 3.27 4.82
C TRP A 87 9.40 3.91 4.44
N SER A 88 8.36 3.77 5.25
CA SER A 88 7.03 4.22 4.86
C SER A 88 6.20 4.85 5.97
N PHE A 89 6.34 4.41 7.24
CA PHE A 89 5.40 4.77 8.28
C PHE A 89 5.90 5.86 9.23
N GLY A 90 7.25 6.07 9.32
CA GLY A 90 7.86 6.93 10.33
C GLY A 90 7.19 8.29 10.45
N GLY A 91 7.03 9.02 9.36
CA GLY A 91 6.39 10.34 9.37
C GLY A 91 4.91 10.33 9.78
N LEU A 92 4.15 9.27 9.45
CA LEU A 92 2.76 9.12 9.91
C LEU A 92 2.69 8.87 11.42
N LEU A 93 3.56 7.98 11.92
CA LEU A 93 3.66 7.65 13.34
C LEU A 93 4.11 8.86 14.18
N GLU A 94 5.06 9.65 13.69
CA GLU A 94 5.48 10.92 14.32
C GLU A 94 4.32 11.91 14.46
N LYS A 95 3.40 11.93 13.49
CA LYS A 95 2.18 12.73 13.52
C LYS A 95 1.09 12.17 14.46
N GLY A 96 1.32 11.02 15.08
CA GLY A 96 0.36 10.38 15.98
C GLY A 96 -0.74 9.58 15.26
N LEU A 97 -0.53 9.25 13.99
CA LEU A 97 -1.43 8.41 13.21
C LEU A 97 -1.09 6.92 13.45
N THR A 98 -2.08 6.12 13.78
CA THR A 98 -1.93 4.66 13.80
C THR A 98 -1.89 4.13 12.38
N VAL A 99 -0.97 3.22 12.05
CA VAL A 99 -0.90 2.60 10.72
C VAL A 99 -1.33 1.14 10.80
N LEU A 100 -2.20 0.72 9.86
CA LEU A 100 -2.67 -0.65 9.75
C LEU A 100 -2.19 -1.24 8.41
N ALA A 101 -1.23 -2.18 8.47
CA ALA A 101 -0.66 -2.82 7.28
C ALA A 101 -1.52 -4.00 6.83
N VAL A 102 -2.42 -3.76 5.87
CA VAL A 102 -3.43 -4.73 5.44
C VAL A 102 -2.88 -5.66 4.37
N ARG A 103 -2.96 -6.97 4.61
CA ARG A 103 -2.63 -8.04 3.66
C ARG A 103 -3.90 -8.68 3.10
N HIS A 104 -3.85 -9.13 1.86
CA HIS A 104 -4.95 -9.79 1.14
C HIS A 104 -4.52 -11.11 0.50
N GLY A 105 -5.45 -11.89 0.01
CA GLY A 105 -5.16 -13.09 -0.78
C GLY A 105 -4.41 -12.75 -2.06
N SER A 106 -3.32 -13.48 -2.33
CA SER A 106 -2.32 -13.11 -3.35
C SER A 106 -2.46 -13.91 -4.64
N ALA A 107 -2.13 -13.27 -5.77
CA ALA A 107 -1.93 -13.97 -7.05
C ALA A 107 -0.79 -15.02 -6.91
N PRO A 108 -0.84 -16.09 -7.72
CA PRO A 108 -1.79 -16.36 -8.81
C PRO A 108 -3.13 -16.97 -8.36
N ARG A 109 -3.25 -17.41 -7.10
CA ARG A 109 -4.46 -18.08 -6.60
C ARG A 109 -5.67 -17.15 -6.58
N TYR A 110 -5.48 -15.94 -6.08
CA TYR A 110 -6.51 -14.90 -6.00
C TYR A 110 -6.23 -13.79 -7.01
N LYS A 111 -7.28 -13.26 -7.59
CA LYS A 111 -7.24 -12.24 -8.64
C LYS A 111 -7.59 -10.86 -8.07
N VAL A 112 -7.53 -9.84 -8.90
CA VAL A 112 -7.80 -8.46 -8.44
C VAL A 112 -9.16 -8.29 -7.77
N PRO A 113 -10.28 -8.84 -8.29
CA PRO A 113 -11.58 -8.72 -7.62
C PRO A 113 -11.61 -9.32 -6.22
N GLU A 114 -10.87 -10.42 -6.01
CA GLU A 114 -10.79 -11.08 -4.70
C GLU A 114 -9.88 -10.34 -3.74
N ALA A 115 -8.80 -9.73 -4.23
CA ALA A 115 -7.93 -8.88 -3.43
C ALA A 115 -8.67 -7.61 -2.97
N GLU A 116 -9.48 -7.01 -3.86
CA GLU A 116 -10.35 -5.87 -3.52
C GLU A 116 -11.38 -6.24 -2.45
N ALA A 117 -12.09 -7.36 -2.62
CA ALA A 117 -13.06 -7.84 -1.63
C ALA A 117 -12.42 -8.09 -0.26
N ASP A 118 -11.18 -8.60 -0.23
CA ASP A 118 -10.44 -8.84 1.00
C ASP A 118 -10.10 -7.52 1.72
N VAL A 119 -9.55 -6.51 1.02
CA VAL A 119 -9.20 -5.23 1.64
C VAL A 119 -10.43 -4.43 2.04
N ARG A 120 -11.54 -4.53 1.32
CA ARG A 120 -12.84 -3.96 1.69
C ARG A 120 -13.38 -4.59 2.96
N ARG A 121 -13.26 -5.92 3.09
CA ARG A 121 -13.59 -6.62 4.34
C ARG A 121 -12.71 -6.15 5.49
N ALA A 122 -11.41 -5.94 5.26
CA ALA A 122 -10.49 -5.40 6.27
C ALA A 122 -10.93 -4.01 6.75
N LEU A 123 -11.27 -3.10 5.83
CA LEU A 123 -11.79 -1.77 6.17
C LEU A 123 -13.05 -1.86 7.03
N ARG A 124 -14.01 -2.71 6.66
CA ARG A 124 -15.25 -2.91 7.45
C ARG A 124 -14.95 -3.50 8.83
N TYR A 125 -14.04 -4.47 8.93
CA TYR A 125 -13.60 -5.02 10.21
C TYR A 125 -12.98 -3.94 11.11
N ILE A 126 -12.10 -3.12 10.56
CA ILE A 126 -11.42 -2.03 11.26
C ILE A 126 -12.43 -0.98 11.77
N ARG A 127 -13.43 -0.62 10.96
CA ARG A 127 -14.50 0.29 11.37
C ARG A 127 -15.35 -0.32 12.49
N LEU A 128 -15.77 -1.56 12.35
CA LEU A 128 -16.58 -2.29 13.36
C LEU A 128 -15.86 -2.40 14.71
N HIS A 129 -14.54 -2.57 14.70
CA HIS A 129 -13.71 -2.72 15.90
C HIS A 129 -12.87 -1.46 16.23
N SER A 130 -13.30 -0.29 15.77
CA SER A 130 -12.56 0.96 15.91
C SER A 130 -12.28 1.32 17.38
N GLU A 131 -13.25 1.12 18.28
CA GLU A 131 -13.09 1.35 19.71
C GLU A 131 -12.02 0.44 20.32
N GLU A 132 -12.05 -0.86 20.02
CA GLU A 132 -11.05 -1.85 20.49
C GLU A 132 -9.65 -1.54 19.96
N LEU A 133 -9.58 -1.05 18.73
CA LEU A 133 -8.33 -0.62 18.08
C LEU A 133 -7.87 0.77 18.53
N GLY A 134 -8.64 1.48 19.35
CA GLY A 134 -8.31 2.83 19.82
C GLY A 134 -8.22 3.87 18.71
N ILE A 135 -9.04 3.74 17.66
CA ILE A 135 -9.09 4.61 16.49
C ILE A 135 -10.48 5.21 16.32
N ASP A 136 -10.56 6.31 15.59
CA ASP A 136 -11.81 6.98 15.22
C ASP A 136 -12.21 6.54 13.80
N GLU A 137 -13.36 5.89 13.66
CA GLU A 137 -13.80 5.33 12.38
C GLU A 137 -14.08 6.39 11.30
N ASP A 138 -14.30 7.64 11.68
CA ASP A 138 -14.50 8.75 10.76
C ASP A 138 -13.19 9.44 10.35
N ARG A 139 -12.05 9.01 10.90
CA ARG A 139 -10.71 9.52 10.61
C ARG A 139 -9.76 8.43 10.08
N LEU A 140 -10.26 7.64 9.14
CA LEU A 140 -9.50 6.59 8.47
C LEU A 140 -9.03 7.09 7.10
N GLY A 141 -7.70 7.06 6.88
CA GLY A 141 -7.11 7.22 5.56
C GLY A 141 -6.72 5.89 4.95
N VAL A 142 -6.42 5.88 3.65
CA VAL A 142 -5.88 4.71 2.96
C VAL A 142 -4.80 5.11 1.97
N PHE A 143 -3.71 4.33 1.90
CA PHE A 143 -2.67 4.54 0.90
C PHE A 143 -2.02 3.26 0.41
N GLY A 144 -1.38 3.37 -0.75
CA GLY A 144 -0.59 2.31 -1.34
C GLY A 144 0.05 2.71 -2.66
N GLY A 145 0.96 1.87 -3.15
CA GLY A 145 1.64 2.06 -4.42
C GLY A 145 1.25 1.02 -5.46
N SER A 146 1.20 1.40 -6.76
CA SER A 146 0.91 0.49 -7.86
C SER A 146 -0.42 -0.26 -7.64
N ALA A 147 -0.39 -1.59 -7.55
CA ALA A 147 -1.56 -2.40 -7.17
C ALA A 147 -2.17 -1.97 -5.82
N GLY A 148 -1.35 -1.56 -4.84
CA GLY A 148 -1.83 -1.00 -3.58
C GLY A 148 -2.51 0.36 -3.76
N GLY A 149 -2.01 1.19 -4.66
CA GLY A 149 -2.65 2.47 -5.05
C GLY A 149 -4.00 2.25 -5.72
N HIS A 150 -4.09 1.26 -6.61
CA HIS A 150 -5.37 0.82 -7.19
C HIS A 150 -6.37 0.41 -6.10
N LEU A 151 -5.97 -0.48 -5.16
CA LEU A 151 -6.82 -0.92 -4.07
C LEU A 151 -7.23 0.24 -3.14
N SER A 152 -6.34 1.22 -2.92
CA SER A 152 -6.64 2.41 -2.14
C SER A 152 -7.71 3.27 -2.80
N LEU A 153 -7.62 3.49 -4.12
CA LEU A 153 -8.64 4.19 -4.89
C LEU A 153 -9.98 3.43 -4.89
N MET A 154 -9.95 2.10 -5.02
CA MET A 154 -11.17 1.28 -4.94
C MET A 154 -11.88 1.40 -3.58
N LEU A 155 -11.12 1.49 -2.47
CA LEU A 155 -11.71 1.71 -1.15
C LEU A 155 -12.25 3.12 -0.96
N GLY A 156 -11.59 4.13 -1.53
CA GLY A 156 -12.03 5.52 -1.44
C GLY A 156 -13.25 5.81 -2.30
N LEU A 157 -13.16 5.53 -3.61
CA LEU A 157 -14.15 5.92 -4.60
C LEU A 157 -15.32 4.94 -4.71
N GLY A 158 -15.10 3.66 -4.38
CA GLY A 158 -16.15 2.65 -4.35
C GLY A 158 -16.77 2.48 -2.96
N SER A 159 -16.94 3.56 -2.19
CA SER A 159 -17.53 3.51 -0.85
C SER A 159 -18.97 2.96 -0.87
N ASP A 160 -19.39 2.28 0.21
CA ASP A 160 -20.75 1.75 0.37
C ASP A 160 -21.20 1.73 1.83
N ASP A 161 -22.50 1.60 2.05
CA ASP A 161 -23.12 1.59 3.39
C ASP A 161 -23.21 0.18 4.01
N GLY A 162 -22.61 -0.82 3.36
CA GLY A 162 -22.65 -2.21 3.79
C GLY A 162 -23.78 -3.01 3.14
N VAL A 163 -23.70 -4.33 3.30
CA VAL A 163 -24.69 -5.27 2.76
C VAL A 163 -25.81 -5.48 3.79
N MET A 164 -26.84 -4.67 3.71
CA MET A 164 -28.00 -4.75 4.59
C MET A 164 -28.63 -6.15 4.47
N GLY A 165 -28.91 -6.81 5.61
CA GLY A 165 -29.48 -8.16 5.64
C GLY A 165 -28.47 -9.30 5.60
N SER A 166 -27.17 -9.02 5.50
CA SER A 166 -26.13 -10.04 5.70
C SER A 166 -26.17 -10.59 7.13
N ASN A 167 -25.94 -11.91 7.29
CA ASN A 167 -25.71 -12.51 8.60
C ASN A 167 -24.32 -12.21 9.17
N ASP A 168 -23.38 -11.77 8.32
CA ASP A 168 -22.04 -11.34 8.73
C ASP A 168 -22.07 -9.86 9.11
N GLU A 169 -21.79 -9.56 10.37
CA GLU A 169 -21.77 -8.21 10.93
C GLU A 169 -20.74 -7.32 10.24
N ILE A 170 -19.57 -7.85 9.89
CA ILE A 170 -18.55 -7.13 9.14
C ILE A 170 -19.11 -6.65 7.80
N LEU A 171 -19.85 -7.49 7.09
CA LEU A 171 -20.44 -7.10 5.81
C LEU A 171 -21.55 -6.07 5.92
N ARG A 172 -22.22 -5.93 7.08
CA ARG A 172 -23.21 -4.88 7.32
C ARG A 172 -22.58 -3.52 7.59
N THR A 173 -21.31 -3.48 7.97
CA THR A 173 -20.60 -2.25 8.28
C THR A 173 -20.25 -1.49 7.00
N ALA A 174 -20.39 -0.18 7.01
CA ALA A 174 -20.02 0.68 5.88
C ALA A 174 -18.54 0.57 5.54
N ALA A 175 -18.19 0.68 4.25
CA ALA A 175 -16.83 0.80 3.78
C ALA A 175 -16.57 2.22 3.29
N ARG A 176 -16.12 3.11 4.19
CA ARG A 176 -15.81 4.52 3.92
C ARG A 176 -14.49 4.91 4.53
N VAL A 177 -13.74 5.78 3.84
CA VAL A 177 -12.52 6.41 4.32
C VAL A 177 -12.62 7.93 4.20
N ALA A 178 -11.84 8.65 5.01
CA ALA A 178 -11.85 10.11 5.06
C ALA A 178 -10.81 10.76 4.12
N ALA A 179 -9.79 10.03 3.67
CA ALA A 179 -8.78 10.52 2.74
C ALA A 179 -8.06 9.37 2.03
N VAL A 180 -7.60 9.63 0.80
CA VAL A 180 -6.86 8.66 -0.03
C VAL A 180 -5.52 9.25 -0.48
N VAL A 181 -4.47 8.42 -0.48
CA VAL A 181 -3.22 8.70 -1.20
C VAL A 181 -2.88 7.50 -2.08
N ALA A 182 -2.74 7.73 -3.38
CA ALA A 182 -2.39 6.68 -4.33
C ALA A 182 -1.11 7.03 -5.10
N TYR A 183 -0.10 6.16 -4.95
CA TYR A 183 1.16 6.28 -5.69
C TYR A 183 1.08 5.48 -6.98
N TYR A 184 1.33 6.11 -8.11
CA TYR A 184 1.42 5.49 -9.45
C TYR A 184 0.39 4.36 -9.69
N PRO A 185 -0.92 4.60 -9.44
CA PRO A 185 -1.95 3.57 -9.54
C PRO A 185 -2.32 3.28 -11.00
N PRO A 186 -2.56 2.01 -11.38
CA PRO A 186 -3.40 1.73 -12.55
C PRO A 186 -4.86 2.03 -12.19
N VAL A 187 -5.59 2.78 -13.04
CA VAL A 187 -6.95 3.25 -12.73
C VAL A 187 -8.03 2.69 -13.64
N ASP A 188 -7.64 2.13 -14.79
CA ASP A 188 -8.54 1.46 -15.72
C ASP A 188 -8.02 0.07 -16.06
N LEU A 189 -8.65 -0.95 -15.51
CA LEU A 189 -8.22 -2.33 -15.73
C LEU A 189 -8.82 -2.95 -17.00
N ARG A 190 -9.81 -2.31 -17.63
CA ARG A 190 -10.51 -2.85 -18.81
C ARG A 190 -9.57 -3.07 -19.99
N ALA A 191 -8.50 -2.26 -20.10
CA ALA A 191 -7.51 -2.37 -21.17
C ALA A 191 -6.36 -3.36 -20.89
N ILE A 192 -6.24 -3.87 -19.64
CA ILE A 192 -5.10 -4.68 -19.21
C ILE A 192 -5.48 -6.03 -18.60
N VAL A 193 -6.78 -6.31 -18.44
CA VAL A 193 -7.27 -7.61 -17.96
C VAL A 193 -6.99 -8.70 -19.00
N GLY A 194 -6.64 -9.90 -18.52
CA GLY A 194 -6.36 -11.06 -19.34
C GLY A 194 -5.14 -11.85 -18.86
N PRO A 195 -4.82 -12.97 -19.52
CA PRO A 195 -3.68 -13.81 -19.18
C PRO A 195 -2.37 -13.02 -19.18
N SER A 196 -1.65 -13.04 -18.04
CA SER A 196 -0.39 -12.33 -17.86
C SER A 196 0.54 -13.14 -16.97
N GLU A 197 1.71 -13.51 -17.47
CA GLU A 197 2.77 -14.15 -16.66
C GLU A 197 3.34 -13.16 -15.62
N ARG A 198 3.46 -11.89 -15.99
CA ARG A 198 4.00 -10.86 -15.11
C ARG A 198 3.03 -10.45 -14.00
N PHE A 199 1.74 -10.38 -14.33
CA PHE A 199 0.68 -9.97 -13.41
C PHE A 199 -0.48 -10.98 -13.43
N PRO A 200 -0.29 -12.20 -12.88
CA PRO A 200 -1.31 -13.25 -12.93
C PRO A 200 -2.60 -12.90 -12.19
N ALA A 201 -2.60 -11.83 -11.39
CA ALA A 201 -3.80 -11.29 -10.77
C ALA A 201 -4.80 -10.71 -11.79
N LEU A 202 -4.34 -10.31 -12.98
CA LEU A 202 -5.16 -9.72 -14.05
C LEU A 202 -5.89 -10.79 -14.89
N ASP A 203 -5.57 -12.07 -14.70
CA ASP A 203 -6.23 -13.17 -15.40
C ASP A 203 -7.56 -13.53 -14.72
N PHE A 204 -8.60 -12.72 -15.01
CA PHE A 204 -9.98 -12.90 -14.57
C PHE A 204 -10.97 -12.50 -15.68
N ALA A 205 -12.24 -12.76 -15.47
CA ALA A 205 -13.28 -12.50 -16.48
C ALA A 205 -13.41 -11.01 -16.80
N GLU A 206 -13.30 -10.65 -18.10
CA GLU A 206 -13.28 -9.26 -18.60
C GLU A 206 -14.50 -8.45 -18.13
N GLU A 207 -15.65 -9.09 -18.00
CA GLU A 207 -16.90 -8.47 -17.53
C GLU A 207 -16.78 -7.86 -16.13
N LYS A 208 -15.83 -8.33 -15.34
CA LYS A 208 -15.55 -7.79 -13.99
C LYS A 208 -14.63 -6.55 -14.01
N ALA A 209 -13.94 -6.28 -15.11
CA ALA A 209 -12.94 -5.22 -15.16
C ALA A 209 -13.51 -3.84 -14.82
N ALA A 210 -14.72 -3.53 -15.33
CA ALA A 210 -15.38 -2.26 -15.05
C ALA A 210 -15.67 -2.09 -13.54
N SER A 211 -16.08 -3.14 -12.83
CA SER A 211 -16.43 -3.07 -11.41
C SER A 211 -15.23 -2.91 -10.47
N ILE A 212 -14.02 -2.95 -10.99
CA ILE A 212 -12.76 -2.76 -10.26
C ILE A 212 -11.81 -1.80 -10.98
N SER A 213 -12.34 -0.87 -11.77
CA SER A 213 -11.60 0.21 -12.45
C SER A 213 -11.92 1.54 -11.76
N PRO A 214 -11.06 2.07 -10.86
CA PRO A 214 -11.35 3.27 -10.07
C PRO A 214 -11.84 4.46 -10.87
N ILE A 215 -11.37 4.64 -12.10
CA ILE A 215 -11.77 5.74 -12.99
C ILE A 215 -13.28 5.82 -13.23
N LEU A 216 -14.02 4.72 -13.05
CA LEU A 216 -15.47 4.66 -13.28
C LEU A 216 -16.29 4.96 -12.00
N PHE A 217 -15.64 5.26 -10.89
CA PHE A 217 -16.29 5.46 -9.60
C PHE A 217 -16.23 6.90 -9.09
N ALA A 218 -15.54 7.79 -9.81
CA ALA A 218 -15.46 9.20 -9.39
C ALA A 218 -16.87 9.81 -9.21
N SER A 219 -17.11 10.40 -8.03
CA SER A 219 -18.42 10.96 -7.63
C SER A 219 -18.24 12.13 -6.66
N PRO A 220 -19.22 13.04 -6.53
CA PRO A 220 -19.09 14.24 -5.69
C PRO A 220 -18.92 13.97 -4.19
N ASP A 221 -19.24 12.78 -3.71
CA ASP A 221 -19.14 12.36 -2.30
C ASP A 221 -17.86 11.58 -1.97
N ASP A 222 -16.92 11.56 -2.93
CA ASP A 222 -15.63 10.92 -2.74
C ASP A 222 -14.73 11.69 -1.75
N PRO A 223 -13.87 10.98 -0.98
CA PRO A 223 -12.97 11.61 -0.04
C PRO A 223 -11.84 12.39 -0.76
N PRO A 224 -11.26 13.41 -0.10
CA PRO A 224 -10.05 14.07 -0.55
C PRO A 224 -8.99 13.09 -1.00
N THR A 225 -8.46 13.25 -2.22
CA THR A 225 -7.57 12.29 -2.87
C THR A 225 -6.29 12.92 -3.39
N LEU A 226 -5.14 12.43 -2.94
CA LEU A 226 -3.81 12.79 -3.44
C LEU A 226 -3.27 11.69 -4.36
N LEU A 227 -2.88 12.07 -5.56
CA LEU A 227 -2.20 11.22 -6.54
C LEU A 227 -0.73 11.64 -6.64
N ILE A 228 0.20 10.67 -6.59
CA ILE A 228 1.64 10.95 -6.73
C ILE A 228 2.22 10.01 -7.78
N HIS A 229 2.86 10.54 -8.83
CA HIS A 229 3.37 9.76 -9.95
C HIS A 229 4.70 10.30 -10.47
N GLY A 230 5.60 9.42 -10.89
CA GLY A 230 6.82 9.79 -11.59
C GLY A 230 6.60 9.91 -13.10
N ASP A 231 7.15 10.92 -13.74
CA ASP A 231 6.99 11.11 -15.19
C ASP A 231 7.88 10.20 -16.05
N ALA A 232 8.84 9.49 -15.42
CA ALA A 232 9.65 8.44 -16.03
C ALA A 232 9.19 7.01 -15.66
N ASP A 233 7.96 6.85 -15.16
CA ASP A 233 7.39 5.53 -14.86
C ASP A 233 7.12 4.74 -16.15
N MET A 234 7.90 3.66 -16.35
CA MET A 234 7.80 2.77 -17.52
C MET A 234 6.90 1.55 -17.26
N LEU A 235 6.33 1.41 -16.07
CA LEU A 235 5.47 0.28 -15.72
C LEU A 235 3.99 0.65 -15.73
N VAL A 236 3.64 1.75 -15.07
CA VAL A 236 2.30 2.34 -15.08
C VAL A 236 2.45 3.75 -15.61
N ASN A 237 1.90 4.01 -16.80
CA ASN A 237 2.00 5.32 -17.41
C ASN A 237 1.35 6.38 -16.52
N MET A 238 2.04 7.52 -16.32
CA MET A 238 1.59 8.67 -15.56
C MET A 238 0.20 9.18 -15.99
N GLU A 239 -0.20 8.92 -17.21
CA GLU A 239 -1.54 9.26 -17.72
C GLU A 239 -2.65 8.66 -16.86
N ASN A 240 -2.43 7.50 -16.21
CA ASN A 240 -3.40 6.95 -15.26
C ASN A 240 -3.73 7.94 -14.13
N SER A 241 -2.72 8.56 -13.52
CA SER A 241 -2.96 9.53 -12.46
C SER A 241 -3.56 10.84 -12.99
N LYS A 242 -3.23 11.26 -14.22
CA LYS A 242 -3.79 12.46 -14.82
C LYS A 242 -5.29 12.32 -15.08
N VAL A 243 -5.70 11.24 -15.78
CA VAL A 243 -7.13 11.03 -16.07
C VAL A 243 -7.95 10.84 -14.79
N MET A 244 -7.38 10.20 -13.75
CA MET A 244 -8.03 10.06 -12.45
C MET A 244 -8.20 11.42 -11.76
N PHE A 245 -7.16 12.25 -11.78
CA PHE A 245 -7.22 13.60 -11.24
C PHE A 245 -8.26 14.46 -11.96
N GLU A 246 -8.30 14.42 -13.29
CA GLU A 246 -9.30 15.12 -14.09
C GLU A 246 -10.73 14.66 -13.78
N ALA A 247 -10.94 13.34 -13.59
CA ALA A 247 -12.24 12.80 -13.21
C ALA A 247 -12.69 13.31 -11.84
N LEU A 248 -11.81 13.27 -10.82
CA LEU A 248 -12.09 13.79 -9.48
C LEU A 248 -12.39 15.29 -9.48
N GLN A 249 -11.59 16.09 -10.22
CA GLN A 249 -11.82 17.51 -10.39
C GLN A 249 -13.15 17.80 -11.07
N GLY A 250 -13.53 16.98 -12.07
CA GLY A 250 -14.81 17.08 -12.79
C GLY A 250 -16.03 16.88 -11.88
N GLU A 251 -15.89 16.07 -10.83
CA GLU A 251 -16.91 15.83 -9.82
C GLU A 251 -16.82 16.83 -8.63
N GLY A 252 -15.84 17.74 -8.64
CA GLY A 252 -15.66 18.73 -7.57
C GLY A 252 -15.00 18.18 -6.31
N VAL A 253 -14.37 17.01 -6.38
CA VAL A 253 -13.65 16.38 -5.28
C VAL A 253 -12.36 17.14 -5.00
N GLU A 254 -12.07 17.43 -3.72
CA GLU A 254 -10.77 17.96 -3.32
C GLU A 254 -9.67 16.96 -3.70
N SER A 255 -8.83 17.31 -4.68
CA SER A 255 -7.78 16.44 -5.16
C SER A 255 -6.52 17.19 -5.56
N GLU A 256 -5.39 16.54 -5.37
CA GLU A 256 -4.06 17.03 -5.78
C GLU A 256 -3.35 15.96 -6.63
N LEU A 257 -2.57 16.40 -7.62
CA LEU A 257 -1.68 15.55 -8.40
C LEU A 257 -0.26 16.08 -8.31
N ILE A 258 0.63 15.27 -7.72
CA ILE A 258 2.06 15.59 -7.62
C ILE A 258 2.83 14.74 -8.63
N ILE A 259 3.49 15.41 -9.58
CA ILE A 259 4.42 14.77 -10.50
C ILE A 259 5.83 14.86 -9.95
N ILE A 260 6.53 13.75 -9.88
CA ILE A 260 7.95 13.66 -9.52
C ILE A 260 8.77 13.64 -10.82
N PRO A 261 9.48 14.73 -11.17
CA PRO A 261 10.27 14.81 -12.41
C PRO A 261 11.40 13.77 -12.41
N GLY A 262 11.48 12.94 -13.46
CA GLY A 262 12.44 11.85 -13.57
C GLY A 262 12.14 10.65 -12.67
N GLY A 263 11.08 10.71 -11.87
CA GLY A 263 10.67 9.62 -10.97
C GLY A 263 10.25 8.38 -11.74
N ASP A 264 10.79 7.23 -11.34
CA ASP A 264 10.41 5.93 -11.87
C ASP A 264 9.34 5.23 -11.02
N HIS A 265 8.93 4.02 -11.45
CA HIS A 265 7.98 3.22 -10.68
C HIS A 265 8.59 2.79 -9.33
N GLY A 266 8.03 3.29 -8.24
CA GLY A 266 8.48 3.02 -6.87
C GLY A 266 9.48 4.03 -6.29
N PHE A 267 9.82 5.13 -7.03
CA PHE A 267 10.70 6.21 -6.56
C PHE A 267 12.01 5.67 -5.99
N ARG A 268 12.85 5.04 -6.86
CA ARG A 268 14.11 4.43 -6.43
C ARG A 268 15.12 5.44 -5.87
N LEU A 269 15.09 6.68 -6.35
CA LEU A 269 15.94 7.73 -5.80
C LEU A 269 15.42 8.15 -4.41
N PRO A 270 16.30 8.23 -3.38
CA PRO A 270 15.91 8.61 -2.02
C PRO A 270 15.16 9.94 -1.94
N ALA A 271 15.63 10.98 -2.67
CA ALA A 271 15.00 12.29 -2.69
C ALA A 271 13.57 12.29 -3.24
N ASP A 272 13.30 11.47 -4.27
CA ASP A 272 11.95 11.33 -4.85
C ASP A 272 11.01 10.66 -3.86
N ARG A 273 11.50 9.63 -3.17
CA ARG A 273 10.75 8.92 -2.14
C ARG A 273 10.44 9.82 -0.96
N GLU A 274 11.42 10.55 -0.46
CA GLU A 274 11.26 11.50 0.65
C GLU A 274 10.20 12.56 0.32
N ARG A 275 10.28 13.16 -0.88
CA ARG A 275 9.29 14.13 -1.35
C ARG A 275 7.88 13.53 -1.41
N ALA A 276 7.75 12.33 -1.93
CA ALA A 276 6.46 11.63 -2.05
C ALA A 276 5.90 11.28 -0.66
N GLN A 277 6.74 10.82 0.26
CA GLN A 277 6.35 10.50 1.63
C GLN A 277 5.94 11.76 2.42
N GLN A 278 6.70 12.84 2.29
CA GLN A 278 6.36 14.10 2.94
C GLN A 278 4.97 14.59 2.50
N ALA A 279 4.69 14.57 1.20
CA ALA A 279 3.39 14.97 0.67
C ALA A 279 2.25 14.09 1.22
N MET A 280 2.44 12.77 1.33
CA MET A 280 1.47 11.86 1.93
C MET A 280 1.23 12.19 3.41
N VAL A 281 2.28 12.40 4.18
CA VAL A 281 2.18 12.73 5.61
C VAL A 281 1.43 14.03 5.82
N GLU A 282 1.74 15.08 5.03
CA GLU A 282 1.07 16.37 5.09
C GLU A 282 -0.41 16.26 4.70
N TRP A 283 -0.74 15.43 3.69
CA TRP A 283 -2.11 15.16 3.29
C TRP A 283 -2.92 14.52 4.41
N PHE A 284 -2.45 13.44 4.99
CA PHE A 284 -3.16 12.78 6.09
C PHE A 284 -3.19 13.61 7.36
N ASP A 285 -2.13 14.37 7.68
CA ASP A 285 -2.15 15.30 8.81
C ASP A 285 -3.24 16.37 8.65
N ARG A 286 -3.45 16.87 7.44
CA ARG A 286 -4.50 17.85 7.10
C ARG A 286 -5.91 17.26 7.25
N HIS A 287 -6.14 16.07 6.76
CA HIS A 287 -7.49 15.50 6.64
C HIS A 287 -7.90 14.60 7.80
N LEU A 288 -6.95 14.08 8.61
CA LEU A 288 -7.23 13.16 9.71
C LEU A 288 -6.94 13.75 11.10
N ARG A 289 -6.41 14.98 11.19
CA ARG A 289 -6.26 15.69 12.44
C ARG A 289 -7.59 16.38 12.79
N ARG A 290 -7.96 16.37 14.09
CA ARG A 290 -9.07 17.21 14.60
C ARG A 290 -8.62 18.63 14.78
#